data_4541f0a2b092054116bda951f5f303b3
#
_entry.id   4541f0a2b092054116bda951f5f303b3
#
_cell.length_a   1.000
_cell.length_b   1.000
_cell.length_c   1.000
_cell.angle_alpha   90.00
_cell.angle_beta   90.00
_cell.angle_gamma   90.00
#
_symmetry.space_group_name_H-M   'P 1'
#
loop_
_entity.id
_entity.type
_entity.pdbx_description
1 polymer ?
#
loop_
_entity_poly.entity_id
_entity_poly.type
_entity_poly.pdbx_seq_one_letter_code
_entity_poly.pdbx_strand_id
1 'polypeptide(L)'
;MAVPTLRIKASEIFLKNKEADSFIVLNQGGTSSGKTYSILQVLLTLALSETLHISVCSSTMPHLKKGALKDWIDILTTNEIYNDADHNKTDQVFKIGNSKVEFFSLDNPGKARGPRRDILYVNEVDLVHQITLQQLMLRTRVRVYLDFNPAPEFHYVYDEIQTRSDCTFIKSTYKDNPFLPRQTV
;
A
#
# COMPACT_ATOMS: atom_id res chain seq x y z
N MET A 1 -21.75 -13.18 -10.97
CA MET A 1 -21.23 -13.60 -9.64
C MET A 1 -21.64 -12.53 -8.63
N ALA A 2 -22.11 -12.91 -7.44
CA ALA A 2 -22.44 -11.93 -6.39
C ALA A 2 -21.15 -11.23 -5.96
N VAL A 3 -21.21 -9.89 -5.80
CA VAL A 3 -20.08 -9.12 -5.27
C VAL A 3 -19.90 -9.55 -3.81
N PRO A 4 -18.70 -10.00 -3.40
CA PRO A 4 -18.49 -10.41 -2.01
C PRO A 4 -18.71 -9.25 -1.06
N THR A 5 -19.38 -9.50 0.05
CA THR A 5 -19.56 -8.50 1.11
C THR A 5 -18.23 -8.32 1.84
N LEU A 6 -17.59 -7.15 1.67
CA LEU A 6 -16.31 -6.86 2.32
C LEU A 6 -16.50 -6.49 3.79
N ARG A 7 -15.70 -7.12 4.65
CA ARG A 7 -15.54 -6.74 6.06
C ARG A 7 -14.39 -5.74 6.18
N ILE A 8 -14.70 -4.46 6.07
CA ILE A 8 -13.73 -3.38 6.15
C ILE A 8 -13.60 -2.90 7.60
N LYS A 9 -12.38 -2.85 8.10
CA LYS A 9 -12.04 -2.10 9.32
C LYS A 9 -11.96 -0.62 8.97
N ALA A 10 -13.10 0.05 8.92
CA ALA A 10 -13.20 1.46 8.53
C ALA A 10 -12.64 2.38 9.62
N SER A 11 -11.32 2.51 9.68
CA SER A 11 -10.66 3.54 10.47
C SER A 11 -10.75 4.90 9.75
N GLU A 12 -10.50 5.99 10.47
CA GLU A 12 -10.38 7.32 9.86
C GLU A 12 -9.30 7.35 8.77
N ILE A 13 -8.20 6.60 8.98
CA ILE A 13 -7.11 6.48 8.00
C ILE A 13 -7.60 5.79 6.73
N PHE A 14 -8.42 4.75 6.84
CA PHE A 14 -9.03 4.09 5.68
C PHE A 14 -9.88 5.08 4.88
N LEU A 15 -10.74 5.85 5.55
CA LEU A 15 -11.62 6.83 4.88
C LEU A 15 -10.80 7.90 4.17
N LYS A 16 -9.81 8.50 4.84
CA LYS A 16 -8.92 9.50 4.24
C LYS A 16 -8.18 8.98 3.01
N ASN A 17 -7.68 7.75 3.04
CA ASN A 17 -7.01 7.14 1.89
C ASN A 17 -7.99 6.83 0.74
N LYS A 18 -9.21 6.41 1.04
CA LYS A 18 -10.24 6.11 0.05
C LYS A 18 -10.76 7.36 -0.65
N GLU A 19 -10.92 8.46 0.09
CA GLU A 19 -11.46 9.74 -0.40
C GLU A 19 -10.41 10.61 -1.09
N ALA A 20 -9.12 10.32 -0.90
CA ALA A 20 -8.05 11.09 -1.53
C ALA A 20 -8.14 10.98 -3.05
N ASP A 21 -8.08 12.12 -3.74
CA ASP A 21 -8.16 12.26 -5.20
C ASP A 21 -6.82 12.63 -5.85
N SER A 22 -5.82 13.00 -5.06
CA SER A 22 -4.47 13.34 -5.52
C SER A 22 -3.74 12.15 -6.14
N PHE A 23 -2.77 12.43 -7.03
CA PHE A 23 -1.91 11.41 -7.62
C PHE A 23 -1.07 10.69 -6.57
N ILE A 24 -0.55 11.42 -5.58
CA ILE A 24 0.21 10.86 -4.45
C ILE A 24 -0.62 10.96 -3.17
N VAL A 25 -0.72 9.84 -2.44
CA VAL A 25 -1.30 9.79 -1.10
C VAL A 25 -0.22 9.34 -0.14
N LEU A 26 0.33 10.28 0.63
CA LEU A 26 1.45 10.08 1.53
C LEU A 26 0.96 9.91 2.97
N ASN A 27 1.25 8.76 3.56
CA ASN A 27 0.82 8.40 4.91
C ASN A 27 2.01 8.38 5.88
N GLN A 28 2.04 9.30 6.82
CA GLN A 28 2.97 9.28 7.95
C GLN A 28 2.29 8.72 9.20
N GLY A 29 2.95 7.78 9.87
CA GLY A 29 2.43 7.29 11.15
C GLY A 29 3.38 6.33 11.83
N GLY A 30 3.35 6.31 13.16
CA GLY A 30 4.14 5.37 13.94
C GLY A 30 3.66 3.92 13.76
N THR A 31 4.43 2.99 14.32
CA THR A 31 4.03 1.57 14.43
C THR A 31 2.65 1.49 15.08
N SER A 32 1.83 0.56 14.62
CA SER A 32 0.46 0.34 15.13
C SER A 32 -0.56 1.43 14.80
N SER A 33 -0.23 2.46 14.00
CA SER A 33 -1.23 3.44 13.55
C SER A 33 -2.29 2.84 12.60
N GLY A 34 -2.05 1.67 12.00
CA GLY A 34 -2.97 1.00 11.08
C GLY A 34 -2.90 1.48 9.63
N LYS A 35 -1.91 2.33 9.26
CA LYS A 35 -1.78 2.89 7.92
C LYS A 35 -1.64 1.82 6.82
N THR A 36 -0.70 0.87 6.98
CA THR A 36 -0.46 -0.22 6.02
C THR A 36 -1.73 -1.04 5.77
N TYR A 37 -2.38 -1.49 6.85
CA TYR A 37 -3.61 -2.27 6.77
C TYR A 37 -4.75 -1.48 6.09
N SER A 38 -4.91 -0.20 6.41
CA SER A 38 -5.92 0.68 5.81
C SER A 38 -5.69 0.89 4.32
N ILE A 39 -4.44 1.13 3.89
CA ILE A 39 -4.10 1.26 2.47
C ILE A 39 -4.43 -0.04 1.73
N LEU A 40 -4.02 -1.19 2.26
CA LEU A 40 -4.29 -2.49 1.63
C LEU A 40 -5.80 -2.78 1.49
N GLN A 41 -6.63 -2.39 2.47
CA GLN A 41 -8.08 -2.48 2.35
C GLN A 41 -8.63 -1.58 1.22
N VAL A 42 -8.07 -0.37 1.04
CA VAL A 42 -8.41 0.50 -0.09
C VAL A 42 -8.04 -0.18 -1.41
N LEU A 43 -6.84 -0.74 -1.53
CA LEU A 43 -6.39 -1.45 -2.72
C LEU A 43 -7.29 -2.64 -3.05
N LEU A 44 -7.73 -3.42 -2.04
CA LEU A 44 -8.68 -4.51 -2.26
C LEU A 44 -10.03 -4.00 -2.78
N THR A 45 -10.55 -2.91 -2.20
CA THR A 45 -11.80 -2.30 -2.64
C THR A 45 -11.71 -1.89 -4.11
N LEU A 46 -10.61 -1.25 -4.51
CA LEU A 46 -10.36 -0.82 -5.89
C LEU A 46 -10.20 -2.02 -6.84
N ALA A 47 -9.43 -3.05 -6.44
CA ALA A 47 -9.22 -4.24 -7.24
C ALA A 47 -10.50 -5.04 -7.54
N LEU A 48 -11.49 -4.98 -6.63
CA LEU A 48 -12.79 -5.63 -6.82
C LEU A 48 -13.77 -4.80 -7.64
N SER A 49 -13.65 -3.47 -7.62
CA SER A 49 -14.55 -2.58 -8.35
C SER A 49 -14.11 -2.29 -9.79
N GLU A 50 -12.83 -2.42 -10.08
CA GLU A 50 -12.22 -2.06 -11.37
C GLU A 50 -11.27 -3.16 -11.86
N THR A 51 -10.83 -3.07 -13.11
CA THR A 51 -9.78 -3.93 -13.68
C THR A 51 -8.46 -3.19 -13.64
N LEU A 52 -7.61 -3.50 -12.65
CA LEU A 52 -6.40 -2.76 -12.35
C LEU A 52 -5.15 -3.66 -12.27
N HIS A 53 -4.02 -3.09 -12.65
CA HIS A 53 -2.70 -3.62 -12.31
C HIS A 53 -2.16 -2.83 -11.11
N ILE A 54 -2.11 -3.47 -9.95
CA ILE A 54 -1.63 -2.88 -8.69
C ILE A 54 -0.29 -3.50 -8.33
N SER A 55 0.70 -2.66 -8.04
CA SER A 55 2.01 -3.09 -7.56
C SER A 55 2.23 -2.62 -6.13
N VAL A 56 2.57 -3.54 -5.25
CA VAL A 56 2.97 -3.27 -3.86
C VAL A 56 4.43 -3.62 -3.70
N CYS A 57 5.24 -2.69 -3.20
CA CYS A 57 6.67 -2.95 -3.02
C CYS A 57 7.20 -2.37 -1.70
N SER A 58 8.37 -2.86 -1.30
CA SER A 58 9.16 -2.35 -0.19
C SER A 58 10.65 -2.49 -0.52
N SER A 59 11.51 -1.92 0.30
CA SER A 59 12.96 -1.96 0.10
C SER A 59 13.50 -3.38 -0.05
N THR A 60 13.02 -4.33 0.78
CA THR A 60 13.48 -5.74 0.77
C THR A 60 12.32 -6.73 0.86
N MET A 61 12.52 -7.95 0.35
CA MET A 61 11.52 -9.02 0.43
C MET A 61 11.20 -9.46 1.88
N PRO A 62 12.15 -9.57 2.82
CA PRO A 62 11.84 -9.86 4.21
C PRO A 62 10.91 -8.83 4.87
N HIS A 63 11.13 -7.53 4.61
CA HIS A 63 10.24 -6.46 5.09
C HIS A 63 8.83 -6.62 4.52
N LEU A 64 8.74 -6.79 3.20
CA LEU A 64 7.46 -6.97 2.52
C LEU A 64 6.67 -8.17 3.04
N LYS A 65 7.35 -9.33 3.22
CA LYS A 65 6.71 -10.57 3.73
C LYS A 65 6.23 -10.46 5.16
N LYS A 66 6.95 -9.74 6.03
CA LYS A 66 6.58 -9.56 7.44
C LYS A 66 5.51 -8.47 7.65
N GLY A 67 5.41 -7.52 6.72
CA GLY A 67 4.51 -6.39 6.74
C GLY A 67 3.36 -6.56 5.74
N ALA A 68 3.39 -5.76 4.67
CA ALA A 68 2.29 -5.58 3.74
C ALA A 68 1.77 -6.89 3.10
N LEU A 69 2.63 -7.85 2.77
CA LEU A 69 2.18 -9.10 2.17
C LEU A 69 1.42 -9.97 3.18
N LYS A 70 1.89 -10.04 4.43
CA LYS A 70 1.18 -10.75 5.51
C LYS A 70 -0.20 -10.13 5.74
N ASP A 71 -0.26 -8.80 5.87
CA ASP A 71 -1.51 -8.08 6.08
C ASP A 71 -2.48 -8.26 4.90
N TRP A 72 -1.97 -8.29 3.67
CA TRP A 72 -2.77 -8.58 2.48
C TRP A 72 -3.42 -9.95 2.53
N ILE A 73 -2.66 -11.00 2.83
CA ILE A 73 -3.18 -12.36 2.96
C ILE A 73 -4.21 -12.45 4.09
N ASP A 74 -3.96 -11.78 5.22
CA ASP A 74 -4.90 -11.71 6.35
C ASP A 74 -6.22 -11.05 5.94
N ILE A 75 -6.16 -9.92 5.22
CA ILE A 75 -7.34 -9.23 4.70
C ILE A 75 -8.13 -10.13 3.75
N LEU A 76 -7.47 -10.79 2.81
CA LEU A 76 -8.12 -11.70 1.87
C LEU A 76 -8.77 -12.90 2.58
N THR A 77 -8.09 -13.48 3.55
CA THR A 77 -8.57 -14.62 4.33
C THR A 77 -9.78 -14.25 5.19
N THR A 78 -9.69 -13.10 5.89
CA THR A 78 -10.78 -12.59 6.74
C THR A 78 -12.05 -12.28 5.92
N ASN A 79 -11.88 -11.92 4.65
CA ASN A 79 -12.99 -11.63 3.74
C ASN A 79 -13.43 -12.85 2.90
N GLU A 80 -12.84 -14.03 3.15
CA GLU A 80 -13.15 -15.26 2.40
C GLU A 80 -12.88 -15.13 0.89
N ILE A 81 -11.94 -14.27 0.51
CA ILE A 81 -11.54 -14.02 -0.89
C ILE A 81 -10.28 -14.80 -1.26
N TYR A 82 -9.47 -15.17 -0.25
CA TYR A 82 -8.22 -15.90 -0.51
C TYR A 82 -8.49 -17.24 -1.19
N ASN A 83 -7.83 -17.45 -2.34
CA ASN A 83 -7.87 -18.71 -3.07
C ASN A 83 -6.46 -19.06 -3.55
N ASP A 84 -5.98 -20.26 -3.23
CA ASP A 84 -4.66 -20.72 -3.65
C ASP A 84 -4.48 -20.75 -5.18
N ALA A 85 -5.54 -21.02 -5.94
CA ALA A 85 -5.50 -21.05 -7.39
C ALA A 85 -5.27 -19.65 -8.02
N ASP A 86 -5.64 -18.60 -7.31
CA ASP A 86 -5.49 -17.21 -7.72
C ASP A 86 -4.20 -16.54 -7.17
N HIS A 87 -3.36 -17.31 -6.45
CA HIS A 87 -2.11 -16.84 -5.86
C HIS A 87 -0.88 -17.57 -6.44
N ASN A 88 -0.14 -16.90 -7.32
CA ASN A 88 1.20 -17.35 -7.71
C ASN A 88 2.18 -17.05 -6.56
N LYS A 89 2.49 -18.08 -5.77
CA LYS A 89 3.37 -17.96 -4.58
C LYS A 89 4.84 -17.73 -4.93
N THR A 90 5.27 -18.08 -6.14
CA THR A 90 6.66 -17.84 -6.58
C THR A 90 6.89 -16.37 -6.87
N ASP A 91 6.01 -15.77 -7.65
CA ASP A 91 6.11 -14.39 -8.09
C ASP A 91 5.36 -13.41 -7.17
N GLN A 92 4.65 -13.94 -6.16
CA GLN A 92 3.81 -13.17 -5.24
C GLN A 92 2.77 -12.31 -5.99
N VAL A 93 2.04 -12.95 -6.90
CA VAL A 93 0.99 -12.34 -7.73
C VAL A 93 -0.36 -12.91 -7.36
N PHE A 94 -1.32 -12.02 -7.09
CA PHE A 94 -2.70 -12.37 -6.77
C PHE A 94 -3.62 -11.90 -7.90
N LYS A 95 -4.57 -12.75 -8.27
CA LYS A 95 -5.70 -12.39 -9.12
C LYS A 95 -6.90 -12.06 -8.23
N ILE A 96 -7.38 -10.85 -8.29
CA ILE A 96 -8.54 -10.35 -7.53
C ILE A 96 -9.61 -9.90 -8.51
N GLY A 97 -10.62 -10.73 -8.74
CA GLY A 97 -11.57 -10.50 -9.83
C GLY A 97 -10.85 -10.45 -11.17
N ASN A 98 -10.92 -9.30 -11.88
CA ASN A 98 -10.19 -9.08 -13.13
C ASN A 98 -8.86 -8.33 -12.92
N SER A 99 -8.55 -7.95 -11.69
CA SER A 99 -7.35 -7.21 -11.34
C SER A 99 -6.18 -8.12 -11.04
N LYS A 100 -4.97 -7.61 -11.26
CA LYS A 100 -3.70 -8.21 -10.86
C LYS A 100 -3.08 -7.39 -9.74
N VAL A 101 -2.76 -8.04 -8.62
CA VAL A 101 -2.01 -7.42 -7.50
C VAL A 101 -0.71 -8.17 -7.33
N GLU A 102 0.42 -7.48 -7.48
CA GLU A 102 1.76 -8.07 -7.37
C GLU A 102 2.55 -7.45 -6.23
N PHE A 103 3.36 -8.28 -5.58
CA PHE A 103 4.25 -7.86 -4.49
C PHE A 103 5.71 -8.14 -4.89
N PHE A 104 6.58 -7.13 -4.82
CA PHE A 104 8.00 -7.29 -5.12
C PHE A 104 8.89 -6.39 -4.26
N SER A 105 10.15 -6.76 -4.11
CA SER A 105 11.15 -5.96 -3.41
C SER A 105 11.99 -5.13 -4.38
N LEU A 106 12.57 -4.04 -3.86
CA LEU A 106 13.41 -3.10 -4.59
C LEU A 106 14.91 -3.35 -4.41
N ASP A 107 15.27 -4.48 -3.81
CA ASP A 107 16.65 -4.98 -3.70
C ASP A 107 17.31 -5.23 -5.06
N ASN A 108 16.53 -5.39 -6.12
CA ASN A 108 16.99 -5.46 -7.49
C ASN A 108 16.50 -4.21 -8.27
N PRO A 109 17.41 -3.28 -8.65
CA PRO A 109 17.04 -2.06 -9.39
C PRO A 109 16.30 -2.30 -10.71
N GLY A 110 16.47 -3.48 -11.31
CA GLY A 110 15.77 -3.87 -12.54
C GLY A 110 14.24 -3.96 -12.34
N LYS A 111 13.78 -4.29 -11.16
CA LYS A 111 12.34 -4.40 -10.83
C LYS A 111 11.63 -3.04 -10.84
N ALA A 112 12.34 -1.95 -10.51
CA ALA A 112 11.80 -0.60 -10.60
C ALA A 112 11.45 -0.19 -12.05
N ARG A 113 12.12 -0.80 -13.04
CA ARG A 113 11.93 -0.57 -14.47
C ARG A 113 10.90 -1.51 -15.11
N GLY A 114 10.14 -2.25 -14.32
CA GLY A 114 9.12 -3.20 -14.76
C GLY A 114 7.97 -2.56 -15.56
N PRO A 115 6.91 -3.33 -15.89
CA PRO A 115 5.80 -2.87 -16.71
C PRO A 115 5.07 -1.67 -16.06
N ARG A 116 4.27 -0.96 -16.88
CA ARG A 116 3.38 0.08 -16.39
C ARG A 116 2.29 -0.53 -15.50
N ARG A 117 1.88 0.22 -14.49
CA ARG A 117 0.83 -0.15 -13.53
C ARG A 117 -0.19 0.96 -13.40
N ASP A 118 -1.35 0.64 -12.88
CA ASP A 118 -2.37 1.63 -12.58
C ASP A 118 -2.13 2.24 -11.21
N ILE A 119 -1.89 1.40 -10.21
CA ILE A 119 -1.66 1.84 -8.83
C ILE A 119 -0.33 1.28 -8.33
N LEU A 120 0.42 2.13 -7.64
CA LEU A 120 1.62 1.78 -6.90
C LEU A 120 1.38 1.96 -5.39
N TYR A 121 1.81 1.02 -4.59
CA TYR A 121 1.98 1.21 -3.15
C TYR A 121 3.40 0.90 -2.74
N VAL A 122 4.09 1.87 -2.15
CA VAL A 122 5.44 1.70 -1.59
C VAL A 122 5.34 1.71 -0.06
N ASN A 123 5.53 0.55 0.53
CA ASN A 123 5.53 0.37 1.98
C ASN A 123 6.92 0.70 2.53
N GLU A 124 6.97 1.55 3.56
CA GLU A 124 8.20 2.09 4.16
C GLU A 124 9.08 2.82 3.12
N VAL A 125 8.49 3.86 2.49
CA VAL A 125 9.14 4.61 1.40
C VAL A 125 10.41 5.34 1.86
N ASP A 126 10.54 5.63 3.14
CA ASP A 126 11.75 6.19 3.77
C ASP A 126 12.99 5.29 3.64
N LEU A 127 12.80 3.99 3.40
CA LEU A 127 13.87 3.02 3.13
C LEU A 127 14.17 2.85 1.64
N VAL A 128 13.53 3.61 0.76
CA VAL A 128 13.68 3.50 -0.69
C VAL A 128 14.47 4.69 -1.23
N HIS A 129 15.43 4.44 -2.11
CA HIS A 129 16.17 5.53 -2.76
C HIS A 129 15.25 6.39 -3.62
N GLN A 130 15.41 7.69 -3.53
CA GLN A 130 14.63 8.70 -4.26
C GLN A 130 14.54 8.42 -5.77
N ILE A 131 15.67 8.12 -6.41
CA ILE A 131 15.73 7.81 -7.86
C ILE A 131 14.88 6.59 -8.20
N THR A 132 14.89 5.57 -7.33
CA THR A 132 14.06 4.37 -7.51
C THR A 132 12.58 4.71 -7.42
N LEU A 133 12.18 5.50 -6.43
CA LEU A 133 10.81 5.98 -6.30
C LEU A 133 10.36 6.77 -7.53
N GLN A 134 11.17 7.70 -8.02
CA GLN A 134 10.87 8.47 -9.23
C GLN A 134 10.65 7.55 -10.45
N GLN A 135 11.49 6.54 -10.65
CA GLN A 135 11.32 5.56 -11.74
C GLN A 135 10.02 4.76 -11.64
N LEU A 136 9.61 4.37 -10.42
CA LEU A 136 8.35 3.69 -10.18
C LEU A 136 7.14 4.60 -10.48
N MET A 137 7.19 5.85 -10.01
CA MET A 137 6.12 6.83 -10.22
C MET A 137 5.91 7.15 -11.71
N LEU A 138 6.98 7.29 -12.50
CA LEU A 138 6.91 7.50 -13.96
C LEU A 138 6.20 6.37 -14.71
N ARG A 139 6.07 5.19 -14.11
CA ARG A 139 5.39 4.02 -14.67
C ARG A 139 4.02 3.75 -14.05
N THR A 140 3.55 4.66 -13.20
CA THR A 140 2.25 4.58 -12.52
C THR A 140 1.27 5.57 -13.16
N ARG A 141 0.07 5.10 -13.50
CA ARG A 141 -0.89 5.89 -14.30
C ARG A 141 -1.93 6.63 -13.47
N VAL A 142 -2.42 6.01 -12.40
CA VAL A 142 -3.59 6.49 -11.68
C VAL A 142 -3.23 7.08 -10.32
N ARG A 143 -2.59 6.29 -9.45
CA ARG A 143 -2.31 6.73 -8.08
C ARG A 143 -1.12 6.02 -7.45
N VAL A 144 -0.42 6.76 -6.57
CA VAL A 144 0.70 6.28 -5.76
C VAL A 144 0.35 6.43 -4.29
N TYR A 145 0.29 5.32 -3.58
CA TYR A 145 0.22 5.31 -2.11
C TYR A 145 1.62 5.11 -1.54
N LEU A 146 1.96 5.92 -0.56
CA LEU A 146 3.24 5.85 0.14
C LEU A 146 2.97 5.81 1.64
N ASP A 147 3.68 4.97 2.39
CA ASP A 147 3.66 5.07 3.83
C ASP A 147 5.07 5.06 4.41
N PHE A 148 5.23 5.67 5.58
CA PHE A 148 6.48 5.70 6.31
C PHE A 148 6.25 5.98 7.79
N ASN A 149 7.24 5.61 8.62
CA ASN A 149 7.31 6.05 10.01
C ASN A 149 7.96 7.44 10.07
N PRO A 150 7.74 8.25 11.14
CA PRO A 150 8.44 9.51 11.27
C PRO A 150 9.95 9.34 11.05
N ALA A 151 10.45 9.95 9.97
CA ALA A 151 11.84 9.88 9.56
C ALA A 151 12.63 11.08 10.13
N PRO A 152 13.99 11.07 10.09
CA PRO A 152 14.80 12.25 10.41
C PRO A 152 14.39 13.50 9.62
N GLU A 153 14.62 14.68 10.17
CA GLU A 153 14.16 15.97 9.62
C GLU A 153 14.58 16.22 8.16
N PHE A 154 15.72 15.70 7.74
CA PHE A 154 16.26 15.91 6.38
C PHE A 154 16.05 14.65 5.54
N HIS A 155 14.84 14.43 5.04
CA HIS A 155 14.54 13.31 4.18
C HIS A 155 13.71 13.75 2.96
N TYR A 156 14.07 13.29 1.76
CA TYR A 156 13.43 13.69 0.49
C TYR A 156 11.89 13.52 0.49
N VAL A 157 11.36 12.63 1.34
CA VAL A 157 9.91 12.43 1.49
C VAL A 157 9.23 13.70 1.99
N TYR A 158 9.88 14.46 2.91
CA TYR A 158 9.36 15.73 3.41
C TYR A 158 9.60 16.86 2.42
N ASP A 159 10.83 16.95 1.90
CA ASP A 159 11.28 18.11 1.13
C ASP A 159 10.71 18.12 -0.30
N GLU A 160 10.53 16.92 -0.90
CA GLU A 160 10.16 16.82 -2.32
C GLU A 160 8.81 16.16 -2.55
N ILE A 161 8.40 15.16 -1.75
CA ILE A 161 7.14 14.47 -1.99
C ILE A 161 5.99 15.18 -1.30
N GLN A 162 6.14 15.48 0.00
CA GLN A 162 5.07 16.12 0.77
C GLN A 162 4.71 17.51 0.25
N THR A 163 5.67 18.24 -0.31
CA THR A 163 5.50 19.64 -0.79
C THR A 163 4.86 19.72 -2.18
N ARG A 164 4.63 18.60 -2.85
CA ARG A 164 4.03 18.57 -4.19
C ARG A 164 2.56 19.00 -4.15
N SER A 165 2.12 19.73 -5.17
CA SER A 165 0.72 20.15 -5.32
C SER A 165 -0.25 18.99 -5.60
N ASP A 166 0.26 17.85 -6.10
CA ASP A 166 -0.49 16.62 -6.39
C ASP A 166 -0.34 15.56 -5.28
N CYS A 167 -0.01 15.99 -4.04
CA CYS A 167 0.16 15.12 -2.88
C CYS A 167 -0.86 15.44 -1.78
N THR A 168 -1.61 14.43 -1.35
CA THR A 168 -2.39 14.45 -0.10
C THR A 168 -1.56 13.85 1.01
N PHE A 169 -1.33 14.59 2.08
CA PHE A 169 -0.58 14.15 3.25
C PHE A 169 -1.52 13.74 4.39
N ILE A 170 -1.43 12.50 4.84
CA ILE A 170 -2.21 11.93 5.94
C ILE A 170 -1.26 11.60 7.09
N LYS A 171 -1.48 12.25 8.23
CA LYS A 171 -0.74 11.95 9.47
C LYS A 171 -1.61 11.13 10.40
N SER A 172 -1.03 10.09 11.00
CA SER A 172 -1.73 9.20 11.92
C SER A 172 -0.84 8.76 13.09
N THR A 173 -1.51 8.38 14.18
CA THR A 173 -0.88 7.85 15.39
C THR A 173 -1.58 6.54 15.79
N TYR A 174 -1.07 5.85 16.79
CA TYR A 174 -1.73 4.68 17.35
C TYR A 174 -3.15 5.00 17.88
N LYS A 175 -3.42 6.26 18.27
CA LYS A 175 -4.74 6.72 18.75
C LYS A 175 -5.82 6.72 17.65
N ASP A 176 -5.40 6.82 16.40
CA ASP A 176 -6.28 6.81 15.24
C ASP A 176 -6.64 5.37 14.80
N ASN A 177 -6.09 4.35 15.47
CA ASN A 177 -6.38 2.94 15.22
C ASN A 177 -7.33 2.37 16.28
N PRO A 178 -8.64 2.33 16.05
CA PRO A 178 -9.63 1.84 17.00
C PRO A 178 -9.58 0.32 17.21
N PHE A 179 -8.75 -0.40 16.45
CA PHE A 179 -8.66 -1.86 16.47
C PHE A 179 -7.46 -2.37 17.27
N LEU A 180 -6.72 -1.48 17.94
CA LEU A 180 -5.64 -1.89 18.84
C LEU A 180 -6.18 -2.54 20.10
N PRO A 181 -5.53 -3.60 20.61
CA PRO A 181 -5.83 -4.13 21.94
C PRO A 181 -5.62 -3.05 23.01
N ARG A 182 -6.55 -2.96 23.98
CA ARG A 182 -6.49 -1.96 25.08
C ARG A 182 -5.19 -2.01 25.90
N GLN A 183 -4.47 -3.11 25.86
CA GLN A 183 -3.17 -3.31 26.56
C GLN A 183 -2.00 -2.64 25.82
N THR A 184 -2.20 -2.13 24.62
CA THR A 184 -1.16 -1.51 23.78
C THR A 184 -1.22 0.03 23.81
N VAL A 185 -2.18 0.59 24.53
CA VAL A 185 -2.44 2.04 24.62
C VAL A 185 -2.08 2.55 26.01
#